data_b197d68155618aeb5b3f9c59d7624836
#
_entry.id   b197d68155618aeb5b3f9c59d7624836
#
_cell.length_a   1.000
_cell.length_b   1.000
_cell.length_c   1.000
_cell.angle_alpha   90.00
_cell.angle_beta   90.00
_cell.angle_gamma   90.00
#
_symmetry.space_group_name_H-M   'P 1'
#
loop_
_entity.id
_entity.type
_entity.pdbx_description
1 polymer ?
#
loop_
_entity_poly.entity_id
_entity_poly.type
_entity_poly.pdbx_seq_one_letter_code
_entity_poly.pdbx_strand_id
1 'polypeptide(L)'
;LAGAYTMFNTGTFTTPHYYTEITDYQGNMILDNNKYINTTQAISADTAYIMNRMMWNVLHSRKGTAYGKAPDGEMDSVAKTGTTSNYKDYTFAGLTPYYVTAIWWGCDRPTEMDTLGKAGKNASPIQYAWKALMEDLQADLPVKEFAKGENVVEKHFDTSTGAIISGGGSVGYYT
;
A
#
# COMPACT_ATOMS: atom_id res chain seq x y z
N LEU A 1 9.20 5.71 0.66
CA LEU A 1 7.84 5.36 1.07
C LEU A 1 7.54 3.90 0.75
N ALA A 2 7.69 3.44 -0.50
CA ALA A 2 7.44 2.04 -0.86
C ALA A 2 8.20 1.06 0.03
N GLY A 3 9.51 1.26 0.27
CA GLY A 3 10.30 0.44 1.17
C GLY A 3 9.70 0.35 2.58
N ALA A 4 9.21 1.46 3.15
CA ALA A 4 8.55 1.44 4.45
C ALA A 4 7.26 0.59 4.44
N TYR A 5 6.52 0.60 3.32
CA TYR A 5 5.29 -0.18 3.20
C TYR A 5 5.50 -1.69 3.06
N THR A 6 6.72 -2.16 2.75
CA THR A 6 6.99 -3.61 2.70
C THR A 6 6.71 -4.31 4.03
N MET A 7 6.88 -3.61 5.16
CA MET A 7 6.60 -4.18 6.48
C MET A 7 5.14 -4.56 6.69
N PHE A 8 4.20 -3.95 5.96
CA PHE A 8 2.79 -4.30 6.09
C PHE A 8 2.41 -5.61 5.39
N ASN A 9 3.28 -6.18 4.55
CA ASN A 9 2.99 -7.49 3.96
C ASN A 9 3.15 -8.62 4.99
N THR A 10 4.34 -8.70 5.61
CA THR A 10 4.68 -9.82 6.53
C THR A 10 5.29 -9.35 7.86
N GLY A 11 5.32 -8.06 8.11
CA GLY A 11 6.04 -7.47 9.24
C GLY A 11 7.51 -7.13 8.95
N THR A 12 8.00 -7.46 7.76
CA THR A 12 9.42 -7.36 7.40
C THR A 12 9.68 -6.14 6.54
N PHE A 13 10.55 -5.25 6.99
CA PHE A 13 11.07 -4.16 6.19
C PHE A 13 12.15 -4.67 5.24
N THR A 14 12.05 -4.30 3.97
CA THR A 14 13.08 -4.57 2.95
C THR A 14 13.80 -3.28 2.61
N THR A 15 15.13 -3.29 2.74
CA THR A 15 15.97 -2.13 2.43
C THR A 15 15.88 -1.81 0.92
N PRO A 16 15.45 -0.60 0.55
CA PRO A 16 15.42 -0.21 -0.85
C PRO A 16 16.82 -0.14 -1.46
N HIS A 17 16.93 -0.50 -2.72
CA HIS A 17 18.13 -0.31 -3.51
C HIS A 17 17.79 0.39 -4.84
N TYR A 18 18.79 1.04 -5.44
CA TYR A 18 18.61 1.88 -6.64
C TYR A 18 19.15 1.23 -7.90
N TYR A 19 19.84 0.09 -7.76
CA TYR A 19 20.39 -0.70 -8.85
C TYR A 19 20.37 -2.19 -8.49
N THR A 20 20.24 -3.03 -9.47
CA THR A 20 20.31 -4.50 -9.33
C THR A 20 21.73 -4.99 -9.54
N GLU A 21 22.40 -4.45 -10.55
CA GLU A 21 23.76 -4.81 -10.90
C GLU A 21 24.52 -3.61 -11.50
N ILE A 22 25.84 -3.62 -11.36
CA ILE A 22 26.75 -2.70 -12.02
C ILE A 22 27.81 -3.54 -12.74
N THR A 23 27.96 -3.31 -14.05
CA THR A 23 28.97 -3.95 -14.89
C THR A 23 29.97 -2.93 -15.43
N ASP A 24 31.17 -3.38 -15.77
CA ASP A 24 32.12 -2.58 -16.53
C ASP A 24 31.74 -2.53 -18.04
N TYR A 25 32.52 -1.79 -18.84
CA TYR A 25 32.29 -1.64 -20.28
C TYR A 25 32.51 -2.95 -21.07
N GLN A 26 33.11 -3.96 -20.46
CA GLN A 26 33.34 -5.29 -21.04
C GLN A 26 32.23 -6.28 -20.63
N GLY A 27 31.29 -5.85 -19.77
CA GLY A 27 30.20 -6.69 -19.26
C GLY A 27 30.55 -7.50 -18.02
N ASN A 28 31.75 -7.30 -17.44
CA ASN A 28 32.10 -7.99 -16.18
C ASN A 28 31.35 -7.37 -15.01
N MET A 29 30.79 -8.23 -14.15
CA MET A 29 30.08 -7.82 -12.95
C MET A 29 31.03 -7.15 -11.93
N ILE A 30 30.75 -5.89 -11.60
CA ILE A 30 31.44 -5.14 -10.53
C ILE A 30 30.69 -5.30 -9.21
N LEU A 31 29.36 -5.10 -9.24
CA LEU A 31 28.49 -5.22 -8.08
C LEU A 31 27.21 -5.95 -8.48
N ASP A 32 26.77 -6.88 -7.65
CA ASP A 32 25.50 -7.59 -7.79
C ASP A 32 24.69 -7.42 -6.50
N ASN A 33 23.70 -6.54 -6.58
CA ASN A 33 22.86 -6.21 -5.41
C ASN A 33 21.72 -7.20 -5.23
N ASN A 34 21.44 -8.06 -6.22
CA ASN A 34 20.42 -9.10 -6.09
C ASN A 34 20.77 -10.14 -5.02
N LYS A 35 22.06 -10.29 -4.72
CA LYS A 35 22.55 -11.21 -3.67
C LYS A 35 22.37 -10.68 -2.24
N TYR A 36 22.09 -9.40 -2.07
CA TYR A 36 22.10 -8.72 -0.78
C TYR A 36 20.77 -8.05 -0.46
N ILE A 37 19.67 -8.81 -0.52
CA ILE A 37 18.37 -8.31 -0.06
C ILE A 37 18.41 -8.30 1.48
N ASN A 38 18.61 -7.11 2.05
CA ASN A 38 18.57 -6.92 3.49
C ASN A 38 17.13 -6.74 3.96
N THR A 39 16.71 -7.64 4.84
CA THR A 39 15.39 -7.56 5.47
C THR A 39 15.56 -7.51 7.00
N THR A 40 14.66 -6.79 7.65
CA THR A 40 14.62 -6.66 9.11
C THR A 40 13.19 -6.78 9.58
N GLN A 41 12.95 -7.56 10.63
CA GLN A 41 11.64 -7.60 11.28
C GLN A 41 11.35 -6.24 11.91
N ALA A 42 10.35 -5.53 11.38
CA ALA A 42 9.98 -4.18 11.81
C ALA A 42 8.77 -4.17 12.75
N ILE A 43 7.78 -4.99 12.45
CA ILE A 43 6.56 -5.16 13.26
C ILE A 43 6.16 -6.63 13.28
N SER A 44 5.32 -7.06 14.22
CA SER A 44 4.81 -8.43 14.21
C SER A 44 3.91 -8.69 12.99
N ALA A 45 3.78 -9.96 12.60
CA ALA A 45 2.85 -10.37 11.53
C ALA A 45 1.40 -10.02 11.90
N ASP A 46 1.03 -10.13 13.17
CA ASP A 46 -0.29 -9.75 13.68
C ASP A 46 -0.55 -8.26 13.46
N THR A 47 0.42 -7.41 13.81
CA THR A 47 0.32 -5.96 13.59
C THR A 47 0.23 -5.62 12.10
N ALA A 48 1.03 -6.28 11.24
CA ALA A 48 1.00 -6.08 9.81
C ALA A 48 -0.38 -6.41 9.24
N TYR A 49 -0.96 -7.55 9.63
CA TYR A 49 -2.29 -7.95 9.19
C TYR A 49 -3.38 -6.98 9.66
N ILE A 50 -3.37 -6.57 10.93
CA ILE A 50 -4.34 -5.59 11.45
C ILE A 50 -4.24 -4.27 10.68
N MET A 51 -3.04 -3.78 10.40
CA MET A 51 -2.84 -2.58 9.58
C MET A 51 -3.38 -2.75 8.16
N ASN A 52 -3.19 -3.91 7.54
CA ASN A 52 -3.78 -4.20 6.23
C ASN A 52 -5.31 -4.14 6.28
N ARG A 53 -5.93 -4.72 7.29
CA ARG A 53 -7.39 -4.66 7.45
C ARG A 53 -7.90 -3.23 7.67
N MET A 54 -7.13 -2.38 8.35
CA MET A 54 -7.45 -0.95 8.47
C MET A 54 -7.31 -0.22 7.12
N MET A 55 -6.21 -0.44 6.40
CA MET A 55 -5.96 0.16 5.09
C MET A 55 -6.89 -0.36 3.99
N TRP A 56 -7.43 -1.57 4.16
CA TRP A 56 -8.43 -2.15 3.25
C TRP A 56 -9.64 -1.22 3.07
N ASN A 57 -10.06 -0.54 4.13
CA ASN A 57 -11.18 0.39 4.09
C ASN A 57 -10.97 1.56 3.13
N VAL A 58 -9.73 1.94 2.83
CA VAL A 58 -9.42 3.04 1.91
C VAL A 58 -9.91 2.73 0.51
N LEU A 59 -9.78 1.49 0.06
CA LEU A 59 -10.15 1.03 -1.28
C LEU A 59 -11.58 0.49 -1.37
N HIS A 60 -12.07 -0.15 -0.30
CA HIS A 60 -13.28 -0.99 -0.35
C HIS A 60 -14.47 -0.42 0.44
N SER A 61 -14.25 0.46 1.41
CA SER A 61 -15.33 1.14 2.10
C SER A 61 -15.87 2.31 1.28
N ARG A 62 -17.20 2.48 1.22
CA ARG A 62 -17.84 3.66 0.57
C ARG A 62 -17.38 5.01 1.15
N LYS A 63 -16.86 5.01 2.38
CA LYS A 63 -16.29 6.20 3.04
C LYS A 63 -14.77 6.30 2.83
N GLY A 64 -14.16 5.33 2.15
CA GLY A 64 -12.72 5.32 1.88
C GLY A 64 -12.31 6.37 0.87
N THR A 65 -11.15 6.98 1.09
CA THR A 65 -10.64 8.09 0.24
C THR A 65 -10.25 7.65 -1.18
N ALA A 66 -10.19 6.35 -1.44
CA ALA A 66 -9.95 5.78 -2.76
C ALA A 66 -10.95 4.64 -3.07
N TYR A 67 -12.20 4.79 -2.62
CA TYR A 67 -13.25 3.81 -2.87
C TYR A 67 -13.38 3.48 -4.35
N GLY A 68 -13.43 2.17 -4.67
CA GLY A 68 -13.54 1.68 -6.04
C GLY A 68 -12.27 1.81 -6.88
N LYS A 69 -11.10 2.00 -6.24
CA LYS A 69 -9.79 2.02 -6.89
C LYS A 69 -8.94 0.78 -6.58
N ALA A 70 -9.52 -0.24 -5.98
CA ALA A 70 -8.89 -1.55 -5.92
C ALA A 70 -8.66 -2.09 -7.34
N PRO A 71 -7.59 -2.86 -7.59
CA PRO A 71 -7.46 -3.66 -8.82
C PRO A 71 -8.68 -4.57 -8.98
N ASP A 72 -9.06 -4.84 -10.23
CA ASP A 72 -10.16 -5.75 -10.51
C ASP A 72 -9.78 -7.19 -10.17
N GLY A 73 -10.77 -8.01 -9.84
CA GLY A 73 -10.55 -9.40 -9.42
C GLY A 73 -10.55 -9.58 -7.91
N GLU A 74 -10.04 -10.74 -7.48
CA GLU A 74 -10.12 -11.21 -6.07
C GLU A 74 -8.79 -11.05 -5.32
N MET A 75 -7.76 -10.47 -5.95
CA MET A 75 -6.47 -10.21 -5.30
C MET A 75 -6.65 -9.23 -4.15
N ASP A 76 -6.21 -9.62 -2.96
CA ASP A 76 -6.28 -8.72 -1.80
C ASP A 76 -5.42 -7.47 -2.04
N SER A 77 -5.95 -6.32 -1.69
CA SER A 77 -5.27 -5.04 -1.93
C SER A 77 -5.63 -4.00 -0.88
N VAL A 78 -4.63 -3.22 -0.50
CA VAL A 78 -4.77 -2.16 0.49
C VAL A 78 -3.98 -0.93 0.08
N ALA A 79 -4.40 0.25 0.54
CA ALA A 79 -3.72 1.49 0.17
C ALA A 79 -3.92 2.60 1.20
N LYS A 80 -3.16 3.68 1.02
CA LYS A 80 -3.31 4.93 1.77
C LYS A 80 -3.05 6.12 0.86
N THR A 81 -3.94 7.08 0.92
CA THR A 81 -3.79 8.37 0.25
C THR A 81 -2.98 9.35 1.10
N GLY A 82 -2.23 10.22 0.46
CA GLY A 82 -1.58 11.38 1.09
C GLY A 82 -1.84 12.64 0.27
N THR A 83 -2.08 13.74 0.96
CA THR A 83 -2.27 15.06 0.36
C THR A 83 -1.61 16.08 1.26
N THR A 84 -0.71 16.88 0.71
CA THR A 84 -0.05 17.95 1.47
C THR A 84 -0.97 19.17 1.61
N SER A 85 -0.63 20.07 2.55
CA SER A 85 -1.33 21.34 2.73
C SER A 85 -1.33 22.13 1.42
N ASN A 86 -2.47 22.79 1.13
CA ASN A 86 -2.70 23.55 -0.09
C ASN A 86 -2.60 22.69 -1.38
N TYR A 87 -2.83 21.37 -1.26
CA TYR A 87 -2.89 20.47 -2.42
C TYR A 87 -1.66 20.55 -3.35
N LYS A 88 -0.47 20.71 -2.78
CA LYS A 88 0.77 20.84 -3.58
C LYS A 88 1.29 19.49 -4.07
N ASP A 89 1.06 18.45 -3.28
CA ASP A 89 1.48 17.09 -3.61
C ASP A 89 0.38 16.09 -3.27
N TYR A 90 0.26 15.11 -4.12
CA TYR A 90 -0.52 13.91 -3.86
C TYR A 90 0.39 12.70 -3.82
N THR A 91 0.18 11.83 -2.86
CA THR A 91 0.84 10.53 -2.78
C THR A 91 -0.18 9.42 -2.66
N PHE A 92 0.14 8.29 -3.23
CA PHE A 92 -0.65 7.08 -3.08
C PHE A 92 0.30 5.91 -2.89
N ALA A 93 0.22 5.25 -1.75
CA ALA A 93 0.97 4.04 -1.46
C ALA A 93 0.01 2.89 -1.28
N GLY A 94 0.25 1.79 -1.97
CA GLY A 94 -0.59 0.62 -1.88
C GLY A 94 0.20 -0.66 -2.11
N LEU A 95 -0.37 -1.76 -1.67
CA LEU A 95 0.24 -3.07 -1.78
C LEU A 95 -0.81 -4.16 -2.02
N THR A 96 -0.33 -5.23 -2.62
CA THR A 96 -0.96 -6.55 -2.68
C THR A 96 0.00 -7.54 -2.02
N PRO A 97 -0.37 -8.81 -1.83
CA PRO A 97 0.57 -9.81 -1.31
C PRO A 97 1.84 -10.04 -2.16
N TYR A 98 1.90 -9.48 -3.36
CA TYR A 98 3.05 -9.60 -4.28
C TYR A 98 3.87 -8.34 -4.43
N TYR A 99 3.23 -7.17 -4.47
CA TYR A 99 3.88 -5.92 -4.84
C TYR A 99 3.52 -4.79 -3.88
N VAL A 100 4.50 -3.93 -3.65
CA VAL A 100 4.32 -2.65 -2.95
C VAL A 100 4.72 -1.53 -3.89
N THR A 101 3.85 -0.56 -4.05
CA THR A 101 4.11 0.61 -4.90
C THR A 101 3.78 1.91 -4.18
N ALA A 102 4.46 2.97 -4.55
CA ALA A 102 4.13 4.32 -4.12
C ALA A 102 4.24 5.26 -5.32
N ILE A 103 3.22 6.06 -5.53
CA ILE A 103 3.16 7.07 -6.59
C ILE A 103 3.11 8.45 -5.94
N TRP A 104 3.89 9.36 -6.46
CA TRP A 104 3.86 10.76 -6.13
C TRP A 104 3.46 11.57 -7.37
N TRP A 105 2.63 12.56 -7.16
CA TRP A 105 2.25 13.53 -8.17
C TRP A 105 2.29 14.93 -7.59
N GLY A 106 3.13 15.75 -8.16
CA GLY A 106 3.39 17.11 -7.74
C GLY A 106 4.27 17.82 -8.76
N CYS A 107 4.74 19.01 -8.40
CA CYS A 107 5.67 19.80 -9.19
C CYS A 107 7.01 19.91 -8.46
N ASP A 108 8.15 19.94 -9.19
CA ASP A 108 9.49 20.14 -8.64
C ASP A 108 9.58 21.41 -7.80
N ARG A 109 8.87 22.46 -8.22
CA ARG A 109 8.61 23.63 -7.40
C ARG A 109 7.20 23.53 -6.84
N PRO A 110 7.05 23.44 -5.50
CA PRO A 110 5.76 23.26 -4.85
C PRO A 110 4.74 24.30 -5.31
N THR A 111 3.78 23.88 -6.13
CA THR A 111 2.71 24.71 -6.68
C THR A 111 1.38 24.12 -6.25
N GLU A 112 0.41 24.96 -5.94
CA GLU A 112 -0.95 24.49 -5.64
C GLU A 112 -1.53 23.79 -6.88
N MET A 113 -1.73 22.49 -6.79
CA MET A 113 -2.23 21.66 -7.91
C MET A 113 -3.63 22.08 -8.37
N ASP A 114 -4.39 22.74 -7.50
CA ASP A 114 -5.70 23.33 -7.83
C ASP A 114 -5.63 24.37 -8.95
N THR A 115 -4.46 25.00 -9.12
CA THR A 115 -4.24 25.98 -10.19
C THR A 115 -4.02 25.36 -11.56
N LEU A 116 -3.74 24.05 -11.60
CA LEU A 116 -3.49 23.27 -12.82
C LEU A 116 -4.78 22.75 -13.47
N GLY A 117 -5.95 23.28 -13.09
CA GLY A 117 -7.25 22.90 -13.63
C GLY A 117 -7.86 21.66 -12.97
N LYS A 118 -8.82 21.04 -13.65
CA LYS A 118 -9.58 19.89 -13.08
C LYS A 118 -8.71 18.72 -12.66
N ALA A 119 -7.59 18.50 -13.33
CA ALA A 119 -6.66 17.42 -13.01
C ALA A 119 -5.92 17.66 -11.69
N GLY A 120 -5.68 18.92 -11.31
CA GLY A 120 -5.00 19.27 -10.07
C GLY A 120 -5.88 19.16 -8.82
N LYS A 121 -7.20 19.23 -8.96
CA LYS A 121 -8.13 19.22 -7.81
C LYS A 121 -8.46 17.86 -7.24
N ASN A 122 -7.91 16.78 -7.82
CA ASN A 122 -8.34 15.44 -7.49
C ASN A 122 -7.17 14.46 -7.50
N ALA A 123 -7.00 13.72 -6.41
CA ALA A 123 -6.04 12.63 -6.31
C ALA A 123 -6.36 11.41 -7.22
N SER A 124 -7.52 11.41 -7.89
CA SER A 124 -7.96 10.28 -8.72
C SER A 124 -6.96 9.84 -9.79
N PRO A 125 -6.23 10.71 -10.51
CA PRO A 125 -5.27 10.26 -11.52
C PRO A 125 -4.23 9.30 -10.99
N ILE A 126 -3.65 9.55 -9.81
CA ILE A 126 -2.66 8.65 -9.22
C ILE A 126 -3.27 7.35 -8.70
N GLN A 127 -4.52 7.39 -8.27
CA GLN A 127 -5.25 6.20 -7.85
C GLN A 127 -5.58 5.29 -9.04
N TYR A 128 -5.97 5.87 -10.19
CA TYR A 128 -6.17 5.13 -11.43
C TYR A 128 -4.84 4.58 -11.98
N ALA A 129 -3.77 5.37 -11.95
CA ALA A 129 -2.45 4.92 -12.36
C ALA A 129 -1.96 3.74 -11.51
N TRP A 130 -2.19 3.81 -10.19
CA TRP A 130 -1.87 2.72 -9.28
C TRP A 130 -2.68 1.45 -9.59
N LYS A 131 -4.00 1.61 -9.78
CA LYS A 131 -4.88 0.48 -10.14
C LYS A 131 -4.40 -0.20 -11.41
N ALA A 132 -4.21 0.55 -12.49
CA ALA A 132 -3.76 0.02 -13.77
C ALA A 132 -2.40 -0.67 -13.68
N LEU A 133 -1.44 -0.05 -12.95
CA LEU A 133 -0.12 -0.63 -12.73
C LEU A 133 -0.20 -1.98 -11.99
N MET A 134 -1.02 -2.05 -10.94
CA MET A 134 -1.14 -3.27 -10.15
C MET A 134 -1.86 -4.37 -10.94
N GLU A 135 -2.86 -4.02 -11.74
CA GLU A 135 -3.55 -4.97 -12.64
C GLU A 135 -2.58 -5.57 -13.65
N ASP A 136 -1.73 -4.75 -14.25
CA ASP A 136 -0.74 -5.21 -15.23
C ASP A 136 0.35 -6.08 -14.60
N LEU A 137 0.91 -5.65 -13.47
CA LEU A 137 1.97 -6.38 -12.77
C LEU A 137 1.55 -7.75 -12.24
N GLN A 138 0.27 -7.94 -11.96
CA GLN A 138 -0.23 -9.18 -11.33
C GLN A 138 -1.19 -9.99 -12.22
N ALA A 139 -1.32 -9.62 -13.50
CA ALA A 139 -2.28 -10.24 -14.43
C ALA A 139 -2.17 -11.78 -14.49
N ASP A 140 -0.95 -12.31 -14.45
CA ASP A 140 -0.68 -13.74 -14.55
C ASP A 140 -0.37 -14.42 -13.19
N LEU A 141 -0.56 -13.68 -12.07
CA LEU A 141 -0.27 -14.21 -10.74
C LEU A 141 -1.51 -14.84 -10.11
N PRO A 142 -1.35 -15.95 -9.37
CA PRO A 142 -2.45 -16.55 -8.62
C PRO A 142 -3.06 -15.55 -7.61
N VAL A 143 -4.38 -15.63 -7.45
CA VAL A 143 -5.07 -14.87 -6.39
C VAL A 143 -4.49 -15.24 -5.03
N LYS A 144 -4.21 -14.20 -4.22
CA LYS A 144 -3.61 -14.36 -2.90
C LYS A 144 -4.18 -13.31 -1.94
N GLU A 145 -4.37 -13.75 -0.70
CA GLU A 145 -4.75 -12.88 0.41
C GLU A 145 -3.52 -12.55 1.28
N PHE A 146 -3.59 -11.46 2.03
CA PHE A 146 -2.59 -11.18 3.06
C PHE A 146 -2.63 -12.26 4.16
N ALA A 147 -1.46 -12.74 4.54
CA ALA A 147 -1.35 -13.74 5.58
C ALA A 147 -1.87 -13.20 6.91
N LYS A 148 -2.88 -13.88 7.48
CA LYS A 148 -3.41 -13.57 8.80
C LYS A 148 -2.37 -13.93 9.86
N GLY A 149 -2.13 -13.02 10.81
CA GLY A 149 -1.28 -13.30 11.94
C GLY A 149 -1.91 -14.36 12.86
N GLU A 150 -1.08 -15.19 13.48
CA GLU A 150 -1.52 -16.36 14.25
C GLU A 150 -2.40 -16.01 15.46
N ASN A 151 -2.16 -14.85 16.09
CA ASN A 151 -2.90 -14.42 17.26
C ASN A 151 -4.06 -13.47 16.94
N VAL A 152 -4.30 -13.17 15.66
CA VAL A 152 -5.35 -12.24 15.28
C VAL A 152 -6.71 -12.90 15.34
N VAL A 153 -7.60 -12.32 16.14
CA VAL A 153 -8.99 -12.72 16.29
C VAL A 153 -9.93 -11.64 15.76
N GLU A 154 -11.06 -12.07 15.23
CA GLU A 154 -12.14 -11.19 14.80
C GLU A 154 -13.17 -11.05 15.90
N LYS A 155 -13.59 -9.82 16.19
CA LYS A 155 -14.65 -9.53 17.15
C LYS A 155 -15.58 -8.46 16.62
N HIS A 156 -16.83 -8.54 17.00
CA HIS A 156 -17.80 -7.49 16.72
C HIS A 156 -17.63 -6.34 17.70
N PHE A 157 -17.78 -5.12 17.21
CA PHE A 157 -17.75 -3.93 18.05
C PHE A 157 -18.83 -2.92 17.65
N ASP A 158 -19.29 -2.16 18.64
CA ASP A 158 -20.18 -1.03 18.43
C ASP A 158 -19.37 0.16 17.90
N THR A 159 -19.74 0.68 16.74
CA THR A 159 -19.02 1.77 16.06
C THR A 159 -19.15 3.12 16.76
N SER A 160 -20.12 3.28 17.67
CA SER A 160 -20.34 4.53 18.40
C SER A 160 -19.55 4.58 19.70
N THR A 161 -19.34 3.44 20.35
CA THR A 161 -18.66 3.33 21.64
C THR A 161 -17.29 2.66 21.57
N GLY A 162 -17.02 1.89 20.50
CA GLY A 162 -15.83 1.04 20.39
C GLY A 162 -15.89 -0.24 21.26
N ALA A 163 -16.97 -0.47 22.01
CA ALA A 163 -17.10 -1.61 22.89
C ALA A 163 -17.23 -2.92 22.09
N ILE A 164 -16.56 -3.98 22.55
CA ILE A 164 -16.73 -5.33 21.99
C ILE A 164 -18.10 -5.85 22.37
N ILE A 165 -18.82 -6.42 21.40
CA ILE A 165 -20.18 -6.96 21.54
C ILE A 165 -20.23 -8.38 20.99
N SER A 166 -21.24 -9.15 21.40
CA SER A 166 -21.38 -10.55 21.01
C SER A 166 -21.88 -10.78 19.57
N GLY A 167 -22.38 -9.73 18.89
CA GLY A 167 -22.86 -9.80 17.52
C GLY A 167 -23.45 -8.47 17.05
N GLY A 168 -23.68 -8.31 15.74
CA GLY A 168 -24.06 -7.03 15.15
C GLY A 168 -22.89 -6.04 15.11
N GLY A 169 -23.15 -4.76 14.83
CA GLY A 169 -22.09 -3.75 14.71
C GLY A 169 -21.14 -3.97 13.52
N SER A 170 -19.88 -3.66 13.70
CA SER A 170 -18.81 -3.89 12.72
C SER A 170 -17.81 -4.93 13.23
N VAL A 171 -17.09 -5.56 12.30
CA VAL A 171 -16.02 -6.50 12.64
C VAL A 171 -14.71 -5.74 12.78
N GLY A 172 -13.98 -6.01 13.84
CA GLY A 172 -12.62 -5.53 14.10
C GLY A 172 -11.66 -6.68 14.33
N TYR A 173 -10.37 -6.40 14.20
CA TYR A 173 -9.28 -7.35 14.32
C TYR A 173 -8.45 -7.00 15.55
N TYR A 174 -8.16 -7.98 16.38
CA TYR A 174 -7.53 -7.81 17.70
C TYR A 174 -6.47 -8.90 17.93
N THR A 175 -5.50 -8.60 18.76
CA THR A 175 -4.52 -9.57 19.30
C THR A 175 -4.70 -9.76 20.79
#